data_e61cc7cea2bf37dabf46ff78ad7ca4e2
#
_entry.id   e61cc7cea2bf37dabf46ff78ad7ca4e2
#
_cell.length_a   1.000
_cell.length_b   1.000
_cell.length_c   1.000
_cell.angle_alpha   90.00
_cell.angle_beta   90.00
_cell.angle_gamma   90.00
#
_symmetry.space_group_name_H-M   'P 1'
#
loop_
_entity.id
_entity.type
_entity.pdbx_description
1 polymer ?
#
loop_
_entity_poly.entity_id
_entity_poly.type
_entity_poly.pdbx_seq_one_letter_code
_entity_poly.pdbx_strand_id
1 'polypeptide(L)'
;MENIPNAVCLRTTKAIQSNQLNPIDKAPSRFFLQYNNNISPQDVQVNDFFVGPSNFIPYMTVITTDYVMIMGEISTRAKVDYEKIARETIREIGYDDDAKGFNCDTCKVKVLLDQQSADIAMGVDKAFEAKNGEMDMSDAQIEAIGAGDQGMMFGYATNETEDCMPYAISLAHQLTRQLTEMRKNGTLSYLRPDGKSQVTVEYDEAGKPIHISAVVISSQHAEDVSQEQIHEDIRKYVIDPILPAELVSEDTKYFINPTGRFVIGGPNGDSGLTGRKIIVDTYGGYARHGGGAFSGKDCTKVDRSAAYAARYVAKNIVAAGLADRCEIQLSYAIGVAQPTSVMVDTFGTGKLSDSRLVEIIRDNFDLRPAGIIKMLDLRRPIYRQTAAYGHFGRNTLNLPWEQTDKVAILKQYLV
;
A
#
# COMPACT_ATOMS: atom_id res chain seq x y z
N MET A 1 -13.35 -40.33 9.29
CA MET A 1 -11.99 -40.85 9.16
C MET A 1 -11.71 -40.96 7.68
N GLU A 2 -11.23 -39.92 7.07
CA GLU A 2 -10.64 -39.97 5.73
C GLU A 2 -9.90 -38.66 5.49
N ASN A 3 -8.70 -38.79 4.99
CA ASN A 3 -7.67 -37.83 4.78
C ASN A 3 -8.08 -36.57 4.03
N ILE A 4 -7.73 -35.40 4.54
CA ILE A 4 -7.62 -34.17 3.75
C ILE A 4 -6.16 -34.05 3.33
N PRO A 5 -5.87 -34.06 2.02
CA PRO A 5 -4.49 -33.92 1.53
C PRO A 5 -4.02 -32.47 1.58
N ASN A 6 -2.77 -32.32 1.90
CA ASN A 6 -1.93 -31.12 1.88
C ASN A 6 -2.21 -30.20 0.69
N ALA A 7 -2.41 -28.93 0.97
CA ALA A 7 -2.44 -27.86 -0.02
C ALA A 7 -1.04 -27.73 -0.63
N VAL A 8 -0.88 -28.23 -1.83
CA VAL A 8 0.28 -28.03 -2.68
C VAL A 8 0.22 -26.61 -3.25
N CYS A 9 1.21 -25.81 -2.94
CA CYS A 9 1.45 -24.52 -3.58
C CYS A 9 1.79 -24.76 -5.05
N LEU A 10 0.80 -24.67 -5.93
CA LEU A 10 0.99 -24.80 -7.37
C LEU A 10 1.56 -23.50 -7.93
N ARG A 11 2.81 -23.55 -8.34
CA ARG A 11 3.39 -22.61 -9.30
C ARG A 11 2.62 -22.74 -10.61
N THR A 12 1.80 -21.75 -10.94
CA THR A 12 1.26 -21.59 -12.29
C THR A 12 2.10 -20.58 -13.06
N THR A 13 3.28 -21.01 -13.51
CA THR A 13 3.88 -20.50 -14.73
C THR A 13 3.33 -21.34 -15.88
N LYS A 14 2.16 -20.99 -16.41
CA LYS A 14 1.78 -21.42 -17.74
C LYS A 14 2.10 -20.28 -18.69
N ALA A 15 3.21 -20.45 -19.40
CA ALA A 15 3.42 -19.82 -20.68
C ALA A 15 2.25 -20.25 -21.59
N ILE A 16 1.41 -19.30 -21.99
CA ILE A 16 0.43 -19.51 -23.04
C ILE A 16 1.23 -19.51 -24.34
N GLN A 17 1.53 -20.70 -24.85
CA GLN A 17 1.89 -20.85 -26.25
C GLN A 17 0.62 -20.59 -27.07
N SER A 18 0.47 -19.40 -27.59
CA SER A 18 -0.45 -19.13 -28.67
C SER A 18 0.24 -19.46 -29.99
N ASN A 19 0.02 -20.66 -30.48
CA ASN A 19 0.21 -20.95 -31.91
C ASN A 19 -0.89 -20.22 -32.68
N GLN A 20 -0.45 -19.46 -33.69
CA GLN A 20 -1.17 -18.71 -34.73
C GLN A 20 -1.42 -17.22 -34.43
N LEU A 21 -0.36 -16.43 -34.62
CA LEU A 21 -0.46 -15.07 -35.13
C LEU A 21 0.59 -14.93 -36.24
N ASN A 22 0.12 -14.37 -37.39
CA ASN A 22 0.92 -14.06 -38.56
C ASN A 22 2.17 -13.23 -38.21
N PRO A 23 3.27 -13.34 -38.99
CA PRO A 23 4.47 -12.57 -38.77
C PRO A 23 4.19 -11.10 -39.08
N ILE A 24 3.87 -10.33 -38.05
CA ILE A 24 3.98 -8.89 -38.07
C ILE A 24 5.36 -8.55 -37.54
N ASP A 25 6.06 -7.74 -38.34
CA ASP A 25 7.41 -7.26 -38.20
C ASP A 25 8.00 -7.23 -36.81
N LYS A 26 9.29 -7.56 -36.73
CA LYS A 26 10.16 -7.45 -35.56
C LYS A 26 10.16 -6.05 -34.96
N ALA A 27 9.13 -5.75 -34.20
CA ALA A 27 9.16 -4.67 -33.23
C ALA A 27 9.86 -5.19 -31.95
N PRO A 28 10.69 -4.38 -31.28
CA PRO A 28 11.31 -4.79 -30.01
C PRO A 28 10.22 -5.19 -29.02
N SER A 29 10.49 -6.23 -28.25
CA SER A 29 9.54 -6.78 -27.25
C SER A 29 9.17 -5.68 -26.26
N ARG A 30 7.98 -5.11 -26.40
CA ARG A 30 7.44 -4.10 -25.50
C ARG A 30 6.71 -4.80 -24.36
N PHE A 31 7.12 -4.56 -23.12
CA PHE A 31 6.41 -5.03 -21.95
C PHE A 31 5.33 -4.02 -21.56
N PHE A 32 4.09 -4.49 -21.44
CA PHE A 32 2.97 -3.69 -20.96
C PHE A 32 2.73 -4.05 -19.48
N LEU A 33 2.78 -3.04 -18.63
CA LEU A 33 2.42 -3.17 -17.22
C LEU A 33 1.20 -2.29 -16.93
N GLN A 34 0.18 -2.89 -16.36
CA GLN A 34 -1.10 -2.25 -16.07
C GLN A 34 -1.36 -2.24 -14.56
N TYR A 35 -1.61 -1.06 -14.00
CA TYR A 35 -1.83 -0.89 -12.57
C TYR A 35 -3.09 -0.10 -12.29
N ASN A 36 -3.84 -0.58 -11.30
CA ASN A 36 -5.07 0.04 -10.83
C ASN A 36 -4.84 0.71 -9.48
N ASN A 37 -5.27 1.95 -9.36
CA ASN A 37 -5.40 2.62 -8.09
C ASN A 37 -6.86 3.05 -7.89
N ASN A 38 -7.54 2.39 -6.97
CA ASN A 38 -8.92 2.69 -6.63
C ASN A 38 -8.94 3.49 -5.34
N ILE A 39 -9.32 4.76 -5.38
CA ILE A 39 -9.70 5.49 -4.18
C ILE A 39 -11.22 5.48 -4.11
N SER A 40 -11.72 4.56 -3.34
CA SER A 40 -13.09 4.57 -2.90
C SER A 40 -13.12 4.95 -1.42
N PRO A 41 -14.26 5.23 -0.81
CA PRO A 41 -14.38 5.34 0.65
C PRO A 41 -13.85 4.11 1.41
N GLN A 42 -13.71 3.00 0.70
CA GLN A 42 -13.10 1.76 1.17
C GLN A 42 -11.59 1.90 1.38
N ASP A 43 -10.94 2.85 0.72
CA ASP A 43 -9.50 3.07 0.78
C ASP A 43 -9.11 3.98 1.94
N VAL A 44 -10.05 4.74 2.51
CA VAL A 44 -9.83 5.48 3.74
C VAL A 44 -10.06 4.53 4.90
N GLN A 45 -8.99 3.97 5.36
CA GLN A 45 -9.02 2.96 6.41
C GLN A 45 -9.13 3.65 7.76
N VAL A 46 -10.36 3.73 8.29
CA VAL A 46 -10.68 4.22 9.65
C VAL A 46 -9.72 3.63 10.70
N ASN A 47 -9.20 2.46 10.41
CA ASN A 47 -8.33 1.69 11.28
C ASN A 47 -6.98 2.35 11.59
N ASP A 48 -6.43 3.14 10.68
CA ASP A 48 -5.12 3.77 10.89
C ASP A 48 -5.17 4.96 11.88
N PHE A 49 -6.37 5.40 12.23
CA PHE A 49 -6.55 6.45 13.23
C PHE A 49 -6.26 5.99 14.66
N PHE A 50 -6.32 4.68 14.91
CA PHE A 50 -6.23 4.12 16.26
C PHE A 50 -4.88 3.50 16.60
N VAL A 51 -3.96 3.43 15.66
CA VAL A 51 -2.65 2.82 15.89
C VAL A 51 -1.78 3.76 16.70
N GLY A 52 -1.65 3.50 17.97
CA GLY A 52 -0.83 4.24 18.93
C GLY A 52 0.18 3.34 19.66
N PRO A 53 1.08 3.92 20.46
CA PRO A 53 2.27 3.24 20.97
C PRO A 53 2.00 2.06 21.94
N SER A 54 0.79 1.91 22.46
CA SER A 54 0.43 0.92 23.48
C SER A 54 -0.77 0.05 23.13
N ASN A 55 -1.15 -0.01 21.84
CA ASN A 55 -2.33 -0.73 21.41
C ASN A 55 -1.95 -2.01 20.68
N PHE A 56 -2.56 -3.13 21.06
CA PHE A 56 -2.58 -4.36 20.29
C PHE A 56 -3.86 -4.37 19.47
N ILE A 57 -3.73 -4.42 18.16
CA ILE A 57 -4.86 -4.19 17.26
C ILE A 57 -4.80 -5.15 16.07
N PRO A 58 -5.65 -6.20 15.99
CA PRO A 58 -6.24 -6.62 14.75
C PRO A 58 -7.73 -6.25 14.72
N TYR A 59 -8.13 -5.27 13.92
CA TYR A 59 -9.54 -5.00 13.71
C TYR A 59 -9.84 -4.62 12.25
N MET A 60 -11.10 -4.79 11.88
CA MET A 60 -11.60 -4.54 10.53
C MET A 60 -12.77 -3.58 10.57
N THR A 61 -12.88 -2.76 9.54
CA THR A 61 -14.08 -1.99 9.26
C THR A 61 -14.74 -2.51 7.99
N VAL A 62 -16.02 -2.79 8.07
CA VAL A 62 -16.90 -3.08 6.93
C VAL A 62 -17.83 -1.90 6.75
N ILE A 63 -17.96 -1.45 5.50
CA ILE A 63 -18.90 -0.38 5.14
C ILE A 63 -19.76 -0.83 3.97
N THR A 64 -21.05 -0.58 4.04
CA THR A 64 -22.02 -0.91 2.97
C THR A 64 -23.17 0.10 3.06
N THR A 65 -24.21 -0.05 2.26
CA THR A 65 -25.38 0.85 2.24
C THR A 65 -25.85 1.18 3.66
N ASP A 66 -25.78 2.46 4.03
CA ASP A 66 -26.20 3.05 5.31
C ASP A 66 -25.64 2.39 6.58
N TYR A 67 -24.57 1.57 6.46
CA TYR A 67 -24.09 0.78 7.57
C TYR A 67 -22.55 0.72 7.65
N VAL A 68 -22.03 0.92 8.86
CA VAL A 68 -20.60 0.77 9.19
C VAL A 68 -20.50 -0.22 10.36
N MET A 69 -19.63 -1.22 10.23
CA MET A 69 -19.31 -2.14 11.31
C MET A 69 -17.82 -2.15 11.57
N ILE A 70 -17.45 -1.93 12.83
CA ILE A 70 -16.06 -2.00 13.33
C ILE A 70 -16.01 -3.22 14.24
N MET A 71 -15.15 -4.18 13.90
CA MET A 71 -15.06 -5.44 14.64
C MET A 71 -13.62 -5.93 14.76
N GLY A 72 -13.32 -6.66 15.83
CA GLY A 72 -12.00 -7.25 16.11
C GLY A 72 -11.65 -7.21 17.58
N GLU A 73 -10.37 -7.40 17.88
CA GLU A 73 -9.83 -7.42 19.22
C GLU A 73 -8.88 -6.23 19.45
N ILE A 74 -9.12 -5.46 20.50
CA ILE A 74 -8.27 -4.32 20.87
C ILE A 74 -7.92 -4.37 22.35
N SER A 75 -6.64 -4.48 22.67
CA SER A 75 -6.13 -4.27 24.02
C SER A 75 -5.52 -2.88 24.13
N THR A 76 -6.19 -1.97 24.83
CA THR A 76 -5.74 -0.58 25.00
C THR A 76 -6.18 -0.02 26.35
N ARG A 77 -5.38 0.91 26.90
CA ARG A 77 -5.79 1.72 28.05
C ARG A 77 -6.51 3.02 27.64
N ALA A 78 -6.49 3.37 26.35
CA ALA A 78 -7.16 4.55 25.83
C ALA A 78 -8.68 4.33 25.83
N LYS A 79 -9.42 5.38 26.18
CA LYS A 79 -10.87 5.44 25.97
C LYS A 79 -11.10 6.10 24.62
N VAL A 80 -11.56 5.31 23.66
CA VAL A 80 -11.74 5.74 22.26
C VAL A 80 -13.22 5.68 21.91
N ASP A 81 -13.72 6.78 21.34
CA ASP A 81 -15.05 6.87 20.76
C ASP A 81 -14.95 6.46 19.27
N TYR A 82 -15.08 5.18 19.01
CA TYR A 82 -14.94 4.60 17.67
C TYR A 82 -16.02 5.09 16.71
N GLU A 83 -17.26 5.27 17.20
CA GLU A 83 -18.36 5.77 16.37
C GLU A 83 -18.09 7.20 15.93
N LYS A 84 -17.69 8.08 16.84
CA LYS A 84 -17.35 9.46 16.54
C LYS A 84 -16.25 9.55 15.49
N ILE A 85 -15.17 8.77 15.65
CA ILE A 85 -14.05 8.78 14.70
C ILE A 85 -14.47 8.26 13.33
N ALA A 86 -15.28 7.20 13.27
CA ALA A 86 -15.81 6.70 12.01
C ALA A 86 -16.63 7.78 11.27
N ARG A 87 -17.53 8.47 11.97
CA ARG A 87 -18.34 9.55 11.39
C ARG A 87 -17.50 10.73 10.92
N GLU A 88 -16.50 11.15 11.72
CA GLU A 88 -15.55 12.21 11.34
C GLU A 88 -14.76 11.81 10.10
N THR A 89 -14.27 10.59 10.01
CA THR A 89 -13.55 10.08 8.84
C THR A 89 -14.42 10.08 7.58
N ILE A 90 -15.65 9.60 7.68
CA ILE A 90 -16.61 9.60 6.56
C ILE A 90 -16.89 11.03 6.09
N ARG A 91 -17.03 11.98 7.03
CA ARG A 91 -17.20 13.40 6.72
C ARG A 91 -15.96 13.98 6.02
N GLU A 92 -14.75 13.69 6.50
CA GLU A 92 -13.50 14.14 5.87
C GLU A 92 -13.32 13.61 4.45
N ILE A 93 -13.80 12.39 4.17
CA ILE A 93 -13.85 11.82 2.83
C ILE A 93 -14.77 12.65 1.94
N GLY A 94 -15.89 13.15 2.50
CA GLY A 94 -16.86 13.98 1.81
C GLY A 94 -18.25 13.36 1.65
N TYR A 95 -18.57 12.29 2.41
CA TYR A 95 -19.91 11.72 2.50
C TYR A 95 -20.65 12.34 3.69
N ASP A 96 -21.10 13.54 3.52
CA ASP A 96 -21.72 14.44 4.52
C ASP A 96 -23.11 14.92 4.10
N ASP A 97 -23.67 14.36 3.01
CA ASP A 97 -24.96 14.72 2.44
C ASP A 97 -25.61 13.50 1.80
N ASP A 98 -26.91 13.28 2.02
CA ASP A 98 -27.67 12.17 1.44
C ASP A 98 -27.67 12.18 -0.09
N ALA A 99 -27.58 13.36 -0.73
CA ALA A 99 -27.46 13.48 -2.18
C ALA A 99 -26.17 12.87 -2.75
N LYS A 100 -25.17 12.58 -1.90
CA LYS A 100 -23.94 11.89 -2.28
C LYS A 100 -24.05 10.37 -2.19
N GLY A 101 -25.20 9.87 -1.73
CA GLY A 101 -25.53 8.44 -1.63
C GLY A 101 -25.08 7.79 -0.31
N PHE A 102 -24.33 8.48 0.55
CA PHE A 102 -23.94 8.05 1.89
C PHE A 102 -23.76 9.25 2.80
N ASN A 103 -24.16 9.13 4.08
CA ASN A 103 -24.08 10.28 4.98
C ASN A 103 -23.55 9.87 6.36
N CYS A 104 -22.50 10.55 6.80
CA CYS A 104 -21.83 10.33 8.08
C CYS A 104 -22.74 10.53 9.30
N ASP A 105 -23.78 11.37 9.19
CA ASP A 105 -24.67 11.68 10.30
C ASP A 105 -25.81 10.68 10.45
N THR A 106 -26.30 10.10 9.36
CA THR A 106 -27.47 9.20 9.33
C THR A 106 -27.11 7.72 9.25
N CYS A 107 -25.90 7.35 8.78
CA CYS A 107 -25.48 5.95 8.69
C CYS A 107 -25.48 5.26 10.07
N LYS A 108 -25.78 3.97 10.09
CA LYS A 108 -25.73 3.14 11.30
C LYS A 108 -24.30 2.71 11.56
N VAL A 109 -23.80 2.97 12.76
CA VAL A 109 -22.46 2.51 13.17
C VAL A 109 -22.62 1.43 14.25
N LYS A 110 -22.00 0.29 14.06
CA LYS A 110 -21.96 -0.80 15.04
C LYS A 110 -20.50 -1.13 15.38
N VAL A 111 -20.20 -1.10 16.69
CA VAL A 111 -18.89 -1.44 17.22
C VAL A 111 -19.00 -2.79 17.93
N LEU A 112 -18.18 -3.75 17.48
CA LEU A 112 -18.08 -5.13 17.99
C LEU A 112 -16.61 -5.41 18.27
N LEU A 113 -16.11 -4.85 19.37
CA LEU A 113 -14.71 -4.95 19.77
C LEU A 113 -14.61 -5.68 21.10
N ASP A 114 -13.79 -6.71 21.14
CA ASP A 114 -13.45 -7.48 22.33
C ASP A 114 -12.01 -7.30 22.76
N GLN A 115 -11.64 -7.79 23.92
CA GLN A 115 -10.25 -7.90 24.34
C GLN A 115 -9.62 -9.14 23.72
N GLN A 116 -8.34 -9.04 23.38
CA GLN A 116 -7.58 -10.18 22.88
C GLN A 116 -7.56 -11.35 23.87
N SER A 117 -7.59 -12.58 23.33
CA SER A 117 -7.48 -13.78 24.18
C SER A 117 -6.14 -13.84 24.92
N ALA A 118 -6.18 -14.34 26.16
CA ALA A 118 -4.99 -14.47 27.00
C ALA A 118 -3.91 -15.39 26.39
N ASP A 119 -4.32 -16.38 25.57
CA ASP A 119 -3.40 -17.31 24.93
C ASP A 119 -2.53 -16.65 23.86
N ILE A 120 -3.13 -15.74 23.08
CA ILE A 120 -2.40 -14.95 22.09
C ILE A 120 -1.53 -13.89 22.77
N ALA A 121 -2.03 -13.30 23.86
CA ALA A 121 -1.32 -12.31 24.67
C ALA A 121 -0.01 -12.87 25.27
N MET A 122 0.03 -14.13 25.72
CA MET A 122 1.23 -14.74 26.32
C MET A 122 2.45 -14.75 25.37
N GLY A 123 2.24 -14.88 24.07
CA GLY A 123 3.33 -14.82 23.06
C GLY A 123 3.83 -13.40 22.78
N VAL A 124 3.02 -12.38 23.09
CA VAL A 124 3.27 -10.97 22.78
C VAL A 124 3.56 -10.13 24.03
N ASP A 125 2.96 -10.48 25.19
CA ASP A 125 3.00 -9.68 26.43
C ASP A 125 4.33 -9.70 27.15
N LYS A 126 5.19 -10.71 26.99
CA LYS A 126 6.57 -10.65 27.52
C LYS A 126 7.34 -9.44 26.99
N ALA A 127 6.96 -8.97 25.81
CA ALA A 127 7.49 -7.74 25.22
C ALA A 127 6.81 -6.47 25.79
N PHE A 128 5.58 -6.59 26.28
CA PHE A 128 4.80 -5.47 26.80
C PHE A 128 5.19 -5.08 28.22
N GLU A 129 5.55 -6.05 29.05
CA GLU A 129 5.97 -5.82 30.43
C GLU A 129 7.33 -5.12 30.55
N ALA A 130 8.21 -5.26 29.54
CA ALA A 130 9.45 -4.49 29.43
C ALA A 130 9.25 -2.99 29.16
N LYS A 131 8.01 -2.54 28.93
CA LYS A 131 7.65 -1.19 28.46
C LYS A 131 7.40 -0.15 29.55
N ASN A 132 7.48 -0.48 30.82
CA ASN A 132 7.19 0.48 31.91
C ASN A 132 8.40 1.29 32.40
N GLY A 133 9.51 1.27 31.69
CA GLY A 133 10.67 2.11 31.95
C GLY A 133 11.23 2.65 30.64
N GLU A 134 11.73 3.86 30.66
CA GLU A 134 12.47 4.56 29.59
C GLU A 134 13.80 3.84 29.23
N MET A 135 13.78 2.52 29.09
CA MET A 135 14.98 1.73 28.83
C MET A 135 15.12 1.45 27.33
N ASP A 136 16.28 1.79 26.82
CA ASP A 136 16.81 1.27 25.58
C ASP A 136 16.76 -0.26 25.63
N MET A 137 16.00 -0.90 24.73
CA MET A 137 15.84 -2.35 24.73
C MET A 137 17.21 -3.00 24.49
N SER A 138 17.63 -3.86 25.40
CA SER A 138 18.84 -4.67 25.20
C SER A 138 18.64 -5.69 24.07
N ASP A 139 19.74 -6.16 23.47
CA ASP A 139 19.67 -7.19 22.42
C ASP A 139 18.95 -8.46 22.89
N ALA A 140 19.12 -8.84 24.17
CA ALA A 140 18.40 -9.97 24.75
C ALA A 140 16.89 -9.75 24.80
N GLN A 141 16.43 -8.52 25.02
CA GLN A 141 14.99 -8.18 24.99
C GLN A 141 14.45 -8.17 23.56
N ILE A 142 15.25 -7.74 22.58
CA ILE A 142 14.89 -7.80 21.15
C ILE A 142 14.79 -9.26 20.68
N GLU A 143 15.72 -10.13 21.10
CA GLU A 143 15.68 -11.56 20.81
C GLU A 143 14.47 -12.28 21.46
N ALA A 144 14.00 -11.80 22.60
CA ALA A 144 12.85 -12.38 23.30
C ALA A 144 11.50 -12.12 22.62
N ILE A 145 11.45 -11.19 21.62
CA ILE A 145 10.22 -10.85 20.91
C ILE A 145 10.19 -11.58 19.57
N GLY A 146 9.45 -12.66 19.51
CA GLY A 146 9.19 -13.39 18.27
C GLY A 146 8.21 -12.67 17.33
N ALA A 147 8.16 -13.11 16.10
CA ALA A 147 7.15 -12.65 15.16
C ALA A 147 5.73 -13.00 15.65
N GLY A 148 4.82 -12.03 15.59
CA GLY A 148 3.42 -12.23 15.99
C GLY A 148 2.62 -13.14 15.04
N ASP A 149 3.16 -13.45 13.87
CA ASP A 149 2.57 -14.37 12.89
C ASP A 149 3.67 -14.94 11.99
N GLN A 150 3.35 -16.02 11.26
CA GLN A 150 4.14 -16.48 10.12
C GLN A 150 3.73 -15.73 8.85
N GLY A 151 4.63 -15.66 7.86
CA GLY A 151 4.30 -15.09 6.57
C GLY A 151 5.51 -14.67 5.76
N MET A 152 5.24 -14.19 4.54
CA MET A 152 6.22 -13.56 3.65
C MET A 152 5.82 -12.12 3.40
N MET A 153 6.79 -11.22 3.43
CA MET A 153 6.62 -9.80 3.16
C MET A 153 7.60 -9.36 2.09
N PHE A 154 7.17 -8.42 1.27
CA PHE A 154 7.97 -7.91 0.16
C PHE A 154 8.15 -6.40 0.28
N GLY A 155 9.34 -5.95 -0.10
CA GLY A 155 9.65 -4.55 -0.33
C GLY A 155 10.25 -4.38 -1.71
N TYR A 156 10.01 -3.24 -2.34
CA TYR A 156 10.51 -2.94 -3.66
C TYR A 156 10.95 -1.48 -3.78
N ALA A 157 11.92 -1.25 -4.65
CA ALA A 157 12.31 0.08 -5.08
C ALA A 157 12.89 0.03 -6.50
N THR A 158 12.75 1.12 -7.23
CA THR A 158 13.31 1.32 -8.57
C THR A 158 13.74 2.77 -8.73
N ASN A 159 14.70 3.04 -9.61
CA ASN A 159 15.17 4.41 -9.90
C ASN A 159 14.30 5.15 -10.94
N GLU A 160 13.10 4.63 -11.26
CA GLU A 160 12.19 5.22 -12.25
C GLU A 160 11.63 6.58 -11.81
N THR A 161 11.46 6.79 -10.51
CA THR A 161 10.92 8.02 -9.93
C THR A 161 11.78 8.49 -8.75
N GLU A 162 11.67 9.78 -8.39
CA GLU A 162 12.36 10.35 -7.22
C GLU A 162 11.96 9.67 -5.90
N ASP A 163 10.74 9.15 -5.84
CA ASP A 163 10.22 8.39 -4.70
C ASP A 163 10.72 6.93 -4.67
N CYS A 164 11.51 6.53 -5.66
CA CYS A 164 11.92 5.13 -5.88
C CYS A 164 10.71 4.17 -6.02
N MET A 165 9.66 4.62 -6.66
CA MET A 165 8.45 3.84 -6.95
C MET A 165 8.33 3.48 -8.43
N PRO A 166 7.62 2.40 -8.78
CA PRO A 166 7.24 2.13 -10.16
C PRO A 166 6.41 3.27 -10.72
N TYR A 167 6.69 3.65 -11.97
CA TYR A 167 6.13 4.84 -12.58
C TYR A 167 4.60 4.81 -12.66
N ALA A 168 4.04 3.66 -13.07
CA ALA A 168 2.60 3.51 -13.25
C ALA A 168 1.79 3.74 -11.97
N ILE A 169 2.20 3.13 -10.83
CA ILE A 169 1.49 3.33 -9.55
C ILE A 169 1.72 4.74 -9.00
N SER A 170 2.90 5.31 -9.18
CA SER A 170 3.18 6.69 -8.76
C SER A 170 2.23 7.67 -9.47
N LEU A 171 2.07 7.57 -10.79
CA LEU A 171 1.13 8.39 -11.56
C LEU A 171 -0.33 8.12 -11.15
N ALA A 172 -0.70 6.85 -10.96
CA ALA A 172 -2.06 6.52 -10.54
C ALA A 172 -2.40 7.14 -9.16
N HIS A 173 -1.47 7.12 -8.21
CA HIS A 173 -1.65 7.81 -6.93
C HIS A 173 -1.75 9.33 -7.09
N GLN A 174 -0.97 9.95 -7.97
CA GLN A 174 -1.02 11.38 -8.23
C GLN A 174 -2.36 11.78 -8.86
N LEU A 175 -2.85 11.03 -9.85
CA LEU A 175 -4.15 11.27 -10.49
C LEU A 175 -5.31 11.22 -9.50
N THR A 176 -5.33 10.24 -8.60
CA THR A 176 -6.41 10.14 -7.60
C THR A 176 -6.32 11.21 -6.53
N ARG A 177 -5.10 11.65 -6.15
CA ARG A 177 -4.93 12.83 -5.28
C ARG A 177 -5.44 14.08 -5.97
N GLN A 178 -5.14 14.25 -7.25
CA GLN A 178 -5.60 15.41 -8.04
C GLN A 178 -7.12 15.44 -8.17
N LEU A 179 -7.78 14.29 -8.39
CA LEU A 179 -9.25 14.19 -8.35
C LEU A 179 -9.82 14.70 -7.01
N THR A 180 -9.23 14.25 -5.90
CA THR A 180 -9.66 14.69 -4.57
C THR A 180 -9.42 16.16 -4.35
N GLU A 181 -8.31 16.72 -4.80
CA GLU A 181 -7.98 18.13 -4.69
C GLU A 181 -8.98 18.98 -5.48
N MET A 182 -9.25 18.64 -6.74
CA MET A 182 -10.22 19.38 -7.58
C MET A 182 -11.63 19.34 -7.01
N ARG A 183 -12.02 18.23 -6.38
CA ARG A 183 -13.30 18.13 -5.68
C ARG A 183 -13.34 19.00 -4.42
N LYS A 184 -12.32 18.89 -3.56
CA LYS A 184 -12.33 19.55 -2.23
C LYS A 184 -12.14 21.08 -2.32
N ASN A 185 -11.37 21.55 -3.29
CA ASN A 185 -11.18 22.99 -3.49
C ASN A 185 -12.33 23.64 -4.28
N GLY A 186 -13.32 22.86 -4.74
CA GLY A 186 -14.50 23.33 -5.44
C GLY A 186 -14.32 23.61 -6.94
N THR A 187 -13.13 23.35 -7.51
CA THR A 187 -12.89 23.50 -8.97
C THR A 187 -13.82 22.60 -9.76
N LEU A 188 -13.97 21.32 -9.33
CA LEU A 188 -14.90 20.37 -9.89
C LEU A 188 -15.91 19.94 -8.84
N SER A 189 -16.79 20.84 -8.45
CA SER A 189 -17.74 20.68 -7.33
C SER A 189 -18.77 19.55 -7.53
N TYR A 190 -19.00 19.15 -8.77
CA TYR A 190 -19.88 18.03 -9.12
C TYR A 190 -19.25 16.65 -8.87
N LEU A 191 -17.94 16.55 -8.67
CA LEU A 191 -17.30 15.27 -8.32
C LEU A 191 -17.73 14.79 -6.94
N ARG A 192 -17.84 13.47 -6.80
CA ARG A 192 -18.14 12.78 -5.55
C ARG A 192 -16.89 12.01 -5.08
N PRO A 193 -16.89 11.51 -3.82
CA PRO A 193 -15.67 10.93 -3.24
C PRO A 193 -15.15 9.66 -3.92
N ASP A 194 -16.01 8.82 -4.52
CA ASP A 194 -15.56 7.57 -5.15
C ASP A 194 -14.85 7.86 -6.48
N GLY A 195 -13.60 7.44 -6.57
CA GLY A 195 -12.79 7.65 -7.77
C GLY A 195 -11.71 6.59 -7.92
N LYS A 196 -11.35 6.31 -9.18
CA LYS A 196 -10.37 5.28 -9.55
C LYS A 196 -9.49 5.81 -10.66
N SER A 197 -8.22 5.43 -10.62
CA SER A 197 -7.30 5.66 -11.74
C SER A 197 -6.52 4.39 -12.07
N GLN A 198 -6.17 4.26 -13.33
CA GLN A 198 -5.27 3.23 -13.83
C GLN A 198 -4.38 3.84 -14.89
N VAL A 199 -3.09 3.50 -14.85
CA VAL A 199 -2.10 3.96 -15.83
C VAL A 199 -1.39 2.74 -16.42
N THR A 200 -1.28 2.69 -17.74
CA THR A 200 -0.52 1.68 -18.46
C THR A 200 0.72 2.33 -19.05
N VAL A 201 1.89 1.84 -18.67
CA VAL A 201 3.20 2.34 -19.09
C VAL A 201 3.90 1.27 -19.93
N GLU A 202 4.44 1.67 -21.05
CA GLU A 202 5.31 0.83 -21.89
C GLU A 202 6.77 1.04 -21.49
N TYR A 203 7.50 -0.06 -21.49
CA TYR A 203 8.93 -0.08 -21.13
C TYR A 203 9.75 -0.63 -22.29
N ASP A 204 10.97 -0.12 -22.43
CA ASP A 204 11.97 -0.71 -23.34
C ASP A 204 12.56 -2.00 -22.78
N GLU A 205 13.47 -2.62 -23.53
CA GLU A 205 14.15 -3.88 -23.11
C GLU A 205 15.02 -3.69 -21.88
N ALA A 206 15.49 -2.48 -21.61
CA ALA A 206 16.27 -2.15 -20.41
C ALA A 206 15.38 -1.90 -19.18
N GLY A 207 14.04 -1.87 -19.36
CA GLY A 207 13.08 -1.59 -18.30
C GLY A 207 12.93 -0.09 -18.00
N LYS A 208 13.25 0.78 -18.95
CA LYS A 208 13.01 2.22 -18.85
C LYS A 208 11.62 2.56 -19.38
N PRO A 209 10.81 3.36 -18.68
CA PRO A 209 9.51 3.82 -19.17
C PRO A 209 9.70 4.70 -20.43
N ILE A 210 8.96 4.40 -21.50
CA ILE A 210 9.07 5.08 -22.80
C ILE A 210 7.76 5.70 -23.28
N HIS A 211 6.61 5.22 -22.83
CA HIS A 211 5.31 5.73 -23.29
C HIS A 211 4.20 5.39 -22.31
N ILE A 212 3.23 6.28 -22.15
CA ILE A 212 1.97 6.03 -21.45
C ILE A 212 0.92 5.65 -22.51
N SER A 213 0.62 4.37 -22.61
CA SER A 213 -0.31 3.88 -23.64
C SER A 213 -1.78 4.06 -23.29
N ALA A 214 -2.13 4.07 -21.99
CA ALA A 214 -3.50 4.29 -21.55
C ALA A 214 -3.60 4.90 -20.15
N VAL A 215 -4.59 5.77 -19.98
CA VAL A 215 -5.02 6.31 -18.70
C VAL A 215 -6.52 6.08 -18.54
N VAL A 216 -6.93 5.45 -17.46
CA VAL A 216 -8.33 5.25 -17.11
C VAL A 216 -8.64 6.05 -15.85
N ILE A 217 -9.69 6.86 -15.90
CA ILE A 217 -10.25 7.57 -14.74
C ILE A 217 -11.73 7.22 -14.65
N SER A 218 -12.14 6.75 -13.48
CA SER A 218 -13.57 6.65 -13.14
C SER A 218 -13.82 7.50 -11.91
N SER A 219 -14.78 8.41 -11.98
CA SER A 219 -15.12 9.30 -10.86
C SER A 219 -16.64 9.39 -10.71
N GLN A 220 -17.09 9.19 -9.49
CA GLN A 220 -18.48 9.43 -9.10
C GLN A 220 -18.78 10.93 -9.26
N HIS A 221 -19.98 11.26 -9.74
CA HIS A 221 -20.38 12.62 -10.06
C HIS A 221 -21.84 12.91 -9.72
N ALA A 222 -22.21 14.18 -9.68
CA ALA A 222 -23.59 14.61 -9.56
C ALA A 222 -24.41 14.25 -10.82
N GLU A 223 -25.73 14.18 -10.69
CA GLU A 223 -26.60 13.73 -11.79
C GLU A 223 -26.75 14.76 -12.90
N ASP A 224 -26.56 16.03 -12.59
CA ASP A 224 -26.84 17.20 -13.42
C ASP A 224 -25.66 17.65 -14.30
N VAL A 225 -24.58 16.87 -14.39
CA VAL A 225 -23.41 17.14 -15.24
C VAL A 225 -23.36 16.21 -16.44
N SER A 226 -23.03 16.74 -17.63
CA SER A 226 -22.91 15.94 -18.83
C SER A 226 -21.59 15.14 -18.90
N GLN A 227 -21.56 14.05 -19.66
CA GLN A 227 -20.34 13.27 -19.84
C GLN A 227 -19.27 14.06 -20.59
N GLU A 228 -19.66 14.88 -21.55
CA GLU A 228 -18.75 15.77 -22.31
C GLU A 228 -18.02 16.71 -21.34
N GLN A 229 -18.74 17.36 -20.44
CA GLN A 229 -18.15 18.24 -19.42
C GLN A 229 -17.19 17.48 -18.51
N ILE A 230 -17.58 16.28 -18.07
CA ILE A 230 -16.71 15.43 -17.22
C ILE A 230 -15.40 15.08 -17.97
N HIS A 231 -15.50 14.72 -19.24
CA HIS A 231 -14.34 14.35 -20.06
C HIS A 231 -13.39 15.53 -20.25
N GLU A 232 -13.89 16.71 -20.60
CA GLU A 232 -13.09 17.92 -20.77
C GLU A 232 -12.42 18.35 -19.47
N ASP A 233 -13.18 18.39 -18.38
CA ASP A 233 -12.69 18.85 -17.09
C ASP A 233 -11.66 17.89 -16.48
N ILE A 234 -11.92 16.59 -16.49
CA ILE A 234 -10.97 15.60 -15.97
C ILE A 234 -9.69 15.61 -16.80
N ARG A 235 -9.80 15.74 -18.14
CA ARG A 235 -8.63 15.88 -18.98
C ARG A 235 -7.81 17.08 -18.58
N LYS A 236 -8.43 18.25 -18.54
CA LYS A 236 -7.78 19.55 -18.30
C LYS A 236 -7.23 19.73 -16.88
N TYR A 237 -8.02 19.34 -15.87
CA TYR A 237 -7.70 19.66 -14.46
C TYR A 237 -7.07 18.51 -13.69
N VAL A 238 -7.20 17.28 -14.19
CA VAL A 238 -6.71 16.10 -13.48
C VAL A 238 -5.58 15.40 -14.25
N ILE A 239 -5.76 15.13 -15.54
CA ILE A 239 -4.81 14.32 -16.30
C ILE A 239 -3.62 15.15 -16.77
N ASP A 240 -3.88 16.23 -17.52
CA ASP A 240 -2.82 17.03 -18.16
C ASP A 240 -1.81 17.66 -17.17
N PRO A 241 -2.20 18.07 -15.95
CA PRO A 241 -1.23 18.58 -14.98
C PRO A 241 -0.31 17.52 -14.37
N ILE A 242 -0.66 16.24 -14.47
CA ILE A 242 0.03 15.14 -13.79
C ILE A 242 0.91 14.33 -14.75
N LEU A 243 0.46 14.11 -15.98
CA LEU A 243 1.20 13.27 -16.90
C LEU A 243 2.45 13.99 -17.45
N PRO A 244 3.62 13.33 -17.45
CA PRO A 244 4.82 13.89 -18.06
C PRO A 244 4.69 13.93 -19.57
N ALA A 245 4.89 15.11 -20.14
CA ALA A 245 4.69 15.36 -21.56
C ALA A 245 5.56 14.46 -22.46
N GLU A 246 6.75 14.08 -21.96
CA GLU A 246 7.70 13.24 -22.70
C GLU A 246 7.26 11.77 -22.83
N LEU A 247 6.29 11.33 -22.04
CA LEU A 247 5.75 9.96 -22.10
C LEU A 247 4.36 9.92 -22.75
N VAL A 248 3.81 11.06 -23.15
CA VAL A 248 2.49 11.17 -23.78
C VAL A 248 2.65 11.41 -25.27
N SER A 249 1.82 10.76 -26.10
CA SER A 249 1.76 10.95 -27.53
C SER A 249 0.31 10.97 -28.04
N GLU A 250 0.12 11.15 -29.33
CA GLU A 250 -1.19 11.06 -29.98
C GLU A 250 -1.81 9.66 -29.84
N ASP A 251 -1.00 8.63 -29.64
CA ASP A 251 -1.45 7.24 -29.45
C ASP A 251 -1.90 6.95 -28.01
N THR A 252 -1.66 7.87 -27.05
CA THR A 252 -2.11 7.71 -25.66
C THR A 252 -3.63 7.72 -25.59
N LYS A 253 -4.20 6.64 -25.03
CA LYS A 253 -5.66 6.47 -24.92
C LYS A 253 -6.16 6.97 -23.56
N TYR A 254 -7.26 7.70 -23.57
CA TYR A 254 -7.89 8.23 -22.37
C TYR A 254 -9.30 7.66 -22.24
N PHE A 255 -9.54 6.94 -21.13
CA PHE A 255 -10.82 6.36 -20.79
C PHE A 255 -11.36 7.05 -19.53
N ILE A 256 -12.22 8.05 -19.71
CA ILE A 256 -12.83 8.81 -18.63
C ILE A 256 -14.28 8.36 -18.50
N ASN A 257 -14.65 7.82 -17.33
CA ASN A 257 -15.96 7.21 -17.07
C ASN A 257 -16.45 6.34 -18.27
N PRO A 258 -15.67 5.31 -18.70
CA PRO A 258 -15.96 4.58 -19.94
C PRO A 258 -17.31 3.82 -19.90
N THR A 259 -17.89 3.62 -18.73
CA THR A 259 -19.24 3.05 -18.56
C THR A 259 -20.35 4.11 -18.63
N GLY A 260 -19.99 5.39 -18.78
CA GLY A 260 -20.91 6.51 -18.80
C GLY A 260 -21.28 6.99 -17.39
N ARG A 261 -22.58 6.97 -17.06
CA ARG A 261 -23.11 7.52 -15.80
C ARG A 261 -22.57 6.78 -14.55
N PHE A 262 -21.96 7.55 -13.63
CA PHE A 262 -21.46 7.04 -12.35
C PHE A 262 -21.93 7.93 -11.18
N VAL A 263 -23.24 7.95 -10.93
CA VAL A 263 -23.87 8.75 -9.88
C VAL A 263 -23.98 7.94 -8.58
N ILE A 264 -24.36 6.65 -8.68
CA ILE A 264 -24.35 5.75 -7.53
C ILE A 264 -22.96 5.17 -7.36
N GLY A 265 -22.32 5.47 -6.23
CA GLY A 265 -20.98 5.02 -5.91
C GLY A 265 -20.75 4.98 -4.40
N GLY A 266 -19.49 4.81 -3.99
CA GLY A 266 -19.15 4.66 -2.59
C GLY A 266 -19.81 3.44 -1.93
N PRO A 267 -20.13 3.50 -0.63
CA PRO A 267 -20.70 2.37 0.09
C PRO A 267 -22.06 1.89 -0.45
N ASN A 268 -22.79 2.75 -1.15
CA ASN A 268 -24.06 2.39 -1.80
C ASN A 268 -23.87 1.70 -3.15
N GLY A 269 -22.72 1.91 -3.79
CA GLY A 269 -22.38 1.21 -5.04
C GLY A 269 -21.75 -0.14 -4.82
N ASP A 270 -20.83 -0.23 -3.85
CA ASP A 270 -20.09 -1.45 -3.51
C ASP A 270 -19.65 -1.42 -2.04
N SER A 271 -19.62 -2.58 -1.39
CA SER A 271 -19.22 -2.69 0.01
C SER A 271 -17.71 -2.60 0.18
N GLY A 272 -17.26 -1.86 1.21
CA GLY A 272 -15.88 -1.74 1.61
C GLY A 272 -15.49 -2.67 2.74
N LEU A 273 -14.25 -3.13 2.70
CA LEU A 273 -13.64 -3.95 3.76
C LEU A 273 -12.17 -3.60 3.92
N THR A 274 -11.74 -3.39 5.16
CA THR A 274 -10.31 -3.19 5.49
C THR A 274 -9.45 -4.31 4.91
N GLY A 275 -8.32 -3.93 4.31
CA GLY A 275 -7.35 -4.90 3.79
C GLY A 275 -7.68 -5.50 2.42
N ARG A 276 -8.64 -4.94 1.67
CA ARG A 276 -9.01 -5.39 0.32
C ARG A 276 -8.33 -4.61 -0.82
N LYS A 277 -7.45 -3.65 -0.51
CA LYS A 277 -6.70 -2.84 -1.50
C LYS A 277 -5.19 -2.94 -1.31
N ILE A 278 -4.71 -4.12 -0.90
CA ILE A 278 -3.29 -4.36 -0.55
C ILE A 278 -2.31 -4.10 -1.68
N ILE A 279 -2.73 -4.22 -2.91
CA ILE A 279 -1.90 -3.93 -4.09
C ILE A 279 -1.80 -2.43 -4.36
N VAL A 280 -2.88 -1.68 -4.12
CA VAL A 280 -2.88 -0.21 -4.13
C VAL A 280 -2.04 0.34 -2.98
N ASP A 281 -2.10 -0.27 -1.80
CA ASP A 281 -1.31 0.10 -0.63
C ASP A 281 0.20 -0.01 -0.87
N THR A 282 0.63 -0.83 -1.84
CA THR A 282 2.02 -1.18 -2.10
C THR A 282 2.51 -0.67 -3.46
N TYR A 283 2.70 -1.54 -4.45
CA TYR A 283 3.39 -1.22 -5.71
C TYR A 283 2.52 -1.36 -6.96
N GLY A 284 1.19 -1.45 -6.82
CA GLY A 284 0.26 -1.54 -7.95
C GLY A 284 0.35 -2.85 -8.74
N GLY A 285 1.00 -3.88 -8.19
CA GLY A 285 1.23 -5.17 -8.87
C GLY A 285 2.57 -5.28 -9.60
N TYR A 286 3.41 -4.23 -9.52
CA TYR A 286 4.76 -4.27 -10.11
C TYR A 286 5.69 -5.23 -9.37
N ALA A 287 5.61 -5.27 -8.06
CA ALA A 287 6.34 -6.18 -7.20
C ALA A 287 5.45 -7.30 -6.67
N ARG A 288 6.08 -8.35 -6.14
CA ARG A 288 5.39 -9.43 -5.43
C ARG A 288 4.75 -8.92 -4.15
N HIS A 289 3.76 -9.64 -3.66
CA HIS A 289 3.06 -9.33 -2.41
C HIS A 289 2.85 -10.59 -1.59
N GLY A 290 3.04 -10.52 -0.28
CA GLY A 290 2.89 -11.67 0.63
C GLY A 290 1.43 -11.97 1.03
N GLY A 291 0.49 -11.07 0.72
CA GLY A 291 -0.93 -11.22 1.00
C GLY A 291 -1.41 -10.52 2.28
N GLY A 292 -0.50 -10.07 3.16
CA GLY A 292 -0.84 -9.41 4.41
C GLY A 292 -1.31 -7.95 4.22
N ALA A 293 -2.45 -7.59 4.80
CA ALA A 293 -2.90 -6.21 4.86
C ALA A 293 -2.15 -5.42 5.92
N PHE A 294 -1.95 -4.12 5.71
CA PHE A 294 -1.31 -3.21 6.66
C PHE A 294 -2.31 -2.59 7.62
N SER A 295 -3.32 -1.92 7.08
CA SER A 295 -4.31 -1.20 7.86
C SER A 295 -5.10 -2.11 8.78
N GLY A 296 -5.45 -1.61 9.95
CA GLY A 296 -6.07 -2.39 11.01
C GLY A 296 -5.09 -3.21 11.87
N LYS A 297 -3.78 -3.16 11.60
CA LYS A 297 -2.74 -3.86 12.34
C LYS A 297 -1.78 -2.88 12.99
N ASP A 298 -1.38 -3.12 14.23
CA ASP A 298 -0.30 -2.38 14.88
C ASP A 298 1.09 -2.84 14.42
N CYS A 299 2.14 -2.15 14.88
CA CYS A 299 3.50 -2.42 14.44
C CYS A 299 4.10 -3.76 14.94
N THR A 300 3.43 -4.50 15.82
CA THR A 300 3.87 -5.84 16.24
C THR A 300 3.55 -6.90 15.18
N LYS A 301 2.67 -6.59 14.25
CA LYS A 301 2.30 -7.48 13.15
C LYS A 301 3.30 -7.35 12.01
N VAL A 302 4.05 -8.41 11.76
CA VAL A 302 5.11 -8.45 10.73
C VAL A 302 4.59 -8.20 9.31
N ASP A 303 3.33 -8.53 9.03
CA ASP A 303 2.67 -8.17 7.76
C ASP A 303 2.82 -6.68 7.44
N ARG A 304 2.73 -5.82 8.46
CA ARG A 304 2.91 -4.38 8.31
C ARG A 304 4.36 -3.97 8.52
N SER A 305 4.93 -4.26 9.68
CA SER A 305 6.26 -3.77 10.07
C SER A 305 7.38 -4.30 9.19
N ALA A 306 7.36 -5.59 8.83
CA ALA A 306 8.40 -6.16 7.98
C ALA A 306 8.25 -5.76 6.50
N ALA A 307 7.04 -5.51 6.01
CA ALA A 307 6.85 -4.92 4.68
C ALA A 307 7.42 -3.49 4.62
N TYR A 308 7.25 -2.69 5.68
CA TYR A 308 7.88 -1.37 5.77
C TYR A 308 9.41 -1.46 5.85
N ALA A 309 9.93 -2.40 6.64
CA ALA A 309 11.38 -2.64 6.70
C ALA A 309 11.94 -3.11 5.35
N ALA A 310 11.26 -4.01 4.66
CA ALA A 310 11.67 -4.45 3.33
C ALA A 310 11.66 -3.31 2.31
N ARG A 311 10.66 -2.39 2.37
CA ARG A 311 10.65 -1.15 1.58
C ARG A 311 11.84 -0.24 1.92
N TYR A 312 12.11 -0.03 3.20
CA TYR A 312 13.23 0.79 3.66
C TYR A 312 14.57 0.26 3.15
N VAL A 313 14.78 -1.05 3.25
CA VAL A 313 15.99 -1.72 2.74
C VAL A 313 16.10 -1.54 1.22
N ALA A 314 15.07 -1.89 0.46
CA ALA A 314 15.09 -1.80 -1.00
C ALA A 314 15.35 -0.36 -1.46
N LYS A 315 14.70 0.63 -0.83
CA LYS A 315 14.88 2.05 -1.16
C LYS A 315 16.31 2.53 -0.91
N ASN A 316 16.90 2.15 0.22
CA ASN A 316 18.28 2.52 0.54
C ASN A 316 19.30 1.88 -0.42
N ILE A 317 19.07 0.62 -0.86
CA ILE A 317 19.91 -0.06 -1.85
C ILE A 317 19.87 0.70 -3.19
N VAL A 318 18.68 1.03 -3.68
CA VAL A 318 18.52 1.76 -4.95
C VAL A 318 19.06 3.18 -4.83
N ALA A 319 18.75 3.91 -3.78
CA ALA A 319 19.25 5.26 -3.55
C ALA A 319 20.78 5.33 -3.37
N ALA A 320 21.41 4.26 -2.86
CA ALA A 320 22.86 4.14 -2.79
C ALA A 320 23.50 3.82 -4.15
N GLY A 321 22.72 3.48 -5.18
CA GLY A 321 23.21 3.11 -6.50
C GLY A 321 23.79 1.70 -6.56
N LEU A 322 23.47 0.82 -5.61
CA LEU A 322 23.86 -0.60 -5.60
C LEU A 322 23.08 -1.42 -6.61
N ALA A 323 21.88 -0.99 -6.98
CA ALA A 323 21.06 -1.55 -8.04
C ALA A 323 20.08 -0.49 -8.58
N ASP A 324 19.61 -0.64 -9.81
CA ASP A 324 18.55 0.21 -10.38
C ASP A 324 17.17 -0.24 -9.93
N ARG A 325 17.00 -1.54 -9.65
CA ARG A 325 15.79 -2.16 -9.13
C ARG A 325 16.16 -3.16 -8.03
N CYS A 326 15.37 -3.20 -6.99
CA CYS A 326 15.61 -4.11 -5.87
C CYS A 326 14.29 -4.57 -5.26
N GLU A 327 14.08 -5.88 -5.20
CA GLU A 327 13.02 -6.52 -4.44
C GLU A 327 13.63 -7.27 -3.25
N ILE A 328 13.06 -7.06 -2.08
CA ILE A 328 13.44 -7.74 -0.84
C ILE A 328 12.29 -8.64 -0.41
N GLN A 329 12.57 -9.92 -0.15
CA GLN A 329 11.63 -10.82 0.50
C GLN A 329 12.11 -11.14 1.90
N LEU A 330 11.23 -11.00 2.88
CA LEU A 330 11.41 -11.44 4.26
C LEU A 330 10.39 -12.52 4.58
N SER A 331 10.78 -13.53 5.35
CA SER A 331 9.82 -14.50 5.89
C SER A 331 10.07 -14.73 7.38
N TYR A 332 8.99 -15.01 8.11
CA TYR A 332 9.01 -15.26 9.54
C TYR A 332 8.22 -16.51 9.89
N ALA A 333 8.59 -17.12 11.01
CA ALA A 333 7.80 -18.12 11.71
C ALA A 333 7.25 -17.50 13.00
N ILE A 334 6.01 -17.82 13.36
CA ILE A 334 5.39 -17.33 14.59
C ILE A 334 6.26 -17.66 15.81
N GLY A 335 6.46 -16.69 16.68
CA GLY A 335 7.25 -16.84 17.90
C GLY A 335 8.78 -16.85 17.70
N VAL A 336 9.28 -16.70 16.45
CA VAL A 336 10.72 -16.65 16.14
C VAL A 336 11.13 -15.21 15.82
N ALA A 337 12.20 -14.72 16.48
CA ALA A 337 12.67 -13.35 16.29
C ALA A 337 13.42 -13.19 14.95
N GLN A 338 14.30 -14.12 14.62
CA GLN A 338 15.08 -14.04 13.40
C GLN A 338 14.20 -14.34 12.16
N PRO A 339 14.32 -13.57 11.07
CA PRO A 339 13.66 -13.94 9.82
C PRO A 339 14.16 -15.31 9.34
N THR A 340 13.23 -16.19 8.97
CA THR A 340 13.55 -17.53 8.45
C THR A 340 14.18 -17.47 7.06
N SER A 341 13.94 -16.38 6.31
CA SER A 341 14.56 -16.12 5.01
C SER A 341 14.69 -14.62 4.77
N VAL A 342 15.79 -14.25 4.14
CA VAL A 342 16.04 -12.93 3.53
C VAL A 342 16.50 -13.21 2.11
N MET A 343 15.76 -12.72 1.12
CA MET A 343 16.11 -12.86 -0.31
C MET A 343 16.15 -11.48 -0.95
N VAL A 344 17.08 -11.31 -1.87
CA VAL A 344 17.22 -10.12 -2.71
C VAL A 344 17.09 -10.55 -4.17
N ASP A 345 16.41 -9.75 -4.96
CA ASP A 345 16.38 -9.86 -6.41
C ASP A 345 16.60 -8.46 -7.00
N THR A 346 17.73 -8.27 -7.66
CA THR A 346 18.06 -7.01 -8.34
C THR A 346 17.68 -6.99 -9.80
N PHE A 347 17.01 -8.06 -10.29
CA PHE A 347 16.62 -8.20 -11.69
C PHE A 347 17.80 -8.02 -12.68
N GLY A 348 18.99 -8.43 -12.26
CA GLY A 348 20.22 -8.28 -13.04
C GLY A 348 20.81 -6.87 -13.09
N THR A 349 20.28 -5.90 -12.36
CA THR A 349 20.78 -4.52 -12.30
C THR A 349 21.76 -4.26 -11.15
N GLY A 350 21.99 -5.28 -10.30
CA GLY A 350 22.87 -5.18 -9.14
C GLY A 350 24.34 -4.97 -9.52
N LYS A 351 25.01 -4.06 -8.84
CA LYS A 351 26.46 -3.84 -8.92
C LYS A 351 27.27 -4.89 -8.15
N LEU A 352 26.58 -5.54 -7.21
CA LEU A 352 27.06 -6.69 -6.43
C LEU A 352 26.13 -7.86 -6.66
N SER A 353 26.59 -9.09 -6.36
CA SER A 353 25.71 -10.25 -6.41
C SER A 353 24.58 -10.14 -5.36
N ASP A 354 23.42 -10.72 -5.67
CA ASP A 354 22.30 -10.75 -4.73
C ASP A 354 22.67 -11.39 -3.39
N SER A 355 23.52 -12.44 -3.40
CA SER A 355 24.06 -13.08 -2.18
C SER A 355 24.89 -12.08 -1.34
N ARG A 356 25.74 -11.27 -1.99
CA ARG A 356 26.52 -10.25 -1.30
C ARG A 356 25.64 -9.16 -0.71
N LEU A 357 24.58 -8.76 -1.41
CA LEU A 357 23.59 -7.82 -0.89
C LEU A 357 22.85 -8.37 0.32
N VAL A 358 22.54 -9.68 0.38
CA VAL A 358 21.95 -10.30 1.58
C VAL A 358 22.87 -10.18 2.80
N GLU A 359 24.19 -10.38 2.64
CA GLU A 359 25.16 -10.19 3.73
C GLU A 359 25.16 -8.72 4.21
N ILE A 360 25.28 -7.78 3.28
CA ILE A 360 25.25 -6.35 3.58
C ILE A 360 23.96 -5.94 4.30
N ILE A 361 22.81 -6.49 3.90
CA ILE A 361 21.54 -6.21 4.56
C ILE A 361 21.56 -6.69 6.00
N ARG A 362 22.04 -7.91 6.25
CA ARG A 362 22.13 -8.48 7.60
C ARG A 362 23.07 -7.69 8.52
N ASP A 363 24.12 -7.12 7.96
CA ASP A 363 25.10 -6.33 8.71
C ASP A 363 24.59 -4.91 9.09
N ASN A 364 23.66 -4.35 8.27
CA ASN A 364 23.28 -2.95 8.39
C ASN A 364 21.83 -2.71 8.83
N PHE A 365 20.98 -3.74 8.84
CA PHE A 365 19.56 -3.63 9.17
C PHE A 365 19.13 -4.72 10.16
N ASP A 366 18.55 -4.31 11.28
CA ASP A 366 17.96 -5.24 12.22
C ASP A 366 16.56 -5.64 11.77
N LEU A 367 16.44 -6.84 11.22
CA LEU A 367 15.18 -7.36 10.66
C LEU A 367 14.39 -8.21 11.66
N ARG A 368 14.79 -8.27 12.93
CA ARG A 368 13.98 -8.85 14.00
C ARG A 368 12.76 -7.97 14.26
N PRO A 369 11.58 -8.49 14.61
CA PRO A 369 10.36 -7.69 14.77
C PRO A 369 10.54 -6.48 15.69
N ALA A 370 11.14 -6.64 16.86
CA ALA A 370 11.41 -5.53 17.77
C ALA A 370 12.51 -4.60 17.25
N GLY A 371 13.51 -5.13 16.56
CA GLY A 371 14.54 -4.35 15.88
C GLY A 371 13.94 -3.42 14.81
N ILE A 372 13.02 -3.92 14.00
CA ILE A 372 12.27 -3.13 13.01
C ILE A 372 11.49 -2.01 13.69
N ILE A 373 10.75 -2.33 14.76
CA ILE A 373 9.96 -1.34 15.51
C ILE A 373 10.86 -0.22 16.03
N LYS A 374 12.03 -0.58 16.60
CA LYS A 374 13.03 0.37 17.10
C LYS A 374 13.66 1.17 15.95
N MET A 375 14.14 0.50 14.91
CA MET A 375 14.85 1.11 13.77
C MET A 375 13.98 2.13 13.03
N LEU A 376 12.70 1.82 12.82
CA LEU A 376 11.76 2.67 12.11
C LEU A 376 10.86 3.51 13.05
N ASP A 377 11.07 3.45 14.37
CA ASP A 377 10.27 4.17 15.37
C ASP A 377 8.75 4.05 15.11
N LEU A 378 8.29 2.80 14.92
CA LEU A 378 6.94 2.49 14.45
C LEU A 378 5.85 2.66 15.53
N ARG A 379 6.18 3.05 16.75
CA ARG A 379 5.20 3.30 17.82
C ARG A 379 4.60 4.70 17.77
N ARG A 380 5.11 5.57 16.91
CA ARG A 380 4.54 6.92 16.71
C ARG A 380 3.19 6.86 16.03
N PRO A 381 2.30 7.84 16.24
CA PRO A 381 0.99 7.91 15.59
C PRO A 381 1.12 8.44 14.15
N ILE A 382 1.78 7.69 13.27
CA ILE A 382 2.11 8.06 11.89
C ILE A 382 1.20 7.42 10.82
N TYR A 383 0.29 6.55 11.22
CA TYR A 383 -0.44 5.66 10.30
C TYR A 383 -1.63 6.31 9.61
N ARG A 384 -2.31 7.28 10.25
CA ARG A 384 -3.46 7.98 9.65
C ARG A 384 -3.15 8.55 8.26
N GLN A 385 -1.99 9.13 8.06
CA GLN A 385 -1.58 9.73 6.80
C GLN A 385 -1.32 8.72 5.67
N THR A 386 -1.24 7.42 5.98
CA THR A 386 -1.07 6.33 5.01
C THR A 386 -2.38 5.64 4.64
N ALA A 387 -3.50 6.05 5.24
CA ALA A 387 -4.81 5.43 5.03
C ALA A 387 -5.37 5.61 3.61
N ALA A 388 -4.80 6.49 2.80
CA ALA A 388 -5.15 6.71 1.40
C ALA A 388 -3.90 6.98 0.56
N TYR A 389 -3.96 6.68 -0.74
CA TYR A 389 -2.92 6.94 -1.74
C TYR A 389 -1.63 6.12 -1.55
N GLY A 390 -1.74 4.92 -1.00
CA GLY A 390 -0.64 4.00 -0.78
C GLY A 390 0.25 4.32 0.42
N HIS A 391 0.95 3.31 0.91
CA HIS A 391 1.85 3.41 2.05
C HIS A 391 3.28 3.79 1.66
N PHE A 392 3.64 3.64 0.39
CA PHE A 392 4.98 3.84 -0.14
C PHE A 392 5.04 5.00 -1.16
N GLY A 393 6.25 5.53 -1.41
CA GLY A 393 6.46 6.63 -2.34
C GLY A 393 5.90 7.96 -1.83
N ARG A 394 5.92 8.19 -0.52
CA ARG A 394 5.33 9.38 0.12
C ARG A 394 6.42 10.25 0.75
N ASN A 395 7.41 10.68 -0.05
CA ASN A 395 8.55 11.49 0.41
C ASN A 395 8.15 12.82 1.06
N THR A 396 6.96 13.34 0.73
CA THR A 396 6.40 14.54 1.36
C THR A 396 5.92 14.33 2.80
N LEU A 397 5.78 13.06 3.23
CA LEU A 397 5.43 12.69 4.58
C LEU A 397 6.69 12.22 5.32
N ASN A 398 6.79 12.56 6.60
CA ASN A 398 7.91 12.11 7.41
C ASN A 398 7.71 10.64 7.87
N LEU A 399 7.75 9.72 6.91
CA LEU A 399 7.61 8.28 7.13
C LEU A 399 8.98 7.63 7.26
N PRO A 400 9.27 6.87 8.35
CA PRO A 400 10.58 6.29 8.59
C PRO A 400 11.05 5.34 7.49
N TRP A 401 10.15 4.56 6.91
CA TRP A 401 10.47 3.60 5.84
C TRP A 401 10.74 4.26 4.47
N GLU A 402 10.54 5.57 4.35
CA GLU A 402 10.89 6.34 3.15
C GLU A 402 12.22 7.10 3.31
N GLN A 403 12.89 7.00 4.48
CA GLN A 403 14.18 7.65 4.70
C GLN A 403 15.31 6.92 3.97
N THR A 404 16.34 7.68 3.57
CA THR A 404 17.53 7.19 2.85
C THR A 404 18.82 7.41 3.64
N ASP A 405 18.71 7.35 4.96
CA ASP A 405 19.79 7.62 5.93
C ASP A 405 20.91 6.57 5.92
N LYS A 406 20.65 5.36 5.34
CA LYS A 406 21.67 4.31 5.16
C LYS A 406 22.53 4.47 3.90
N VAL A 407 22.21 5.40 3.01
CA VAL A 407 22.90 5.58 1.72
C VAL A 407 24.40 5.77 1.90
N ALA A 408 24.84 6.59 2.86
CA ALA A 408 26.24 6.88 3.05
C ALA A 408 27.07 5.64 3.43
N ILE A 409 26.52 4.76 4.30
CA ILE A 409 27.19 3.53 4.69
C ILE A 409 27.12 2.48 3.58
N LEU A 410 26.00 2.40 2.87
CA LEU A 410 25.85 1.43 1.78
C LEU A 410 26.75 1.72 0.58
N LYS A 411 27.02 3.00 0.28
CA LYS A 411 27.97 3.39 -0.79
C LYS A 411 29.41 2.90 -0.55
N GLN A 412 29.78 2.62 0.68
CA GLN A 412 31.13 2.11 0.99
C GLN A 412 31.38 0.70 0.42
N TYR A 413 30.31 -0.05 0.09
CA TYR A 413 30.41 -1.36 -0.54
C TYR A 413 30.59 -1.31 -2.07
N LEU A 414 30.55 -0.13 -2.68
CA LEU A 414 30.80 0.07 -4.12
C LEU A 414 32.29 0.22 -4.48
N VAL A 415 33.16 0.22 -3.48
CA VAL A 415 34.62 0.44 -3.63
C VAL A 415 35.39 -0.86 -3.82
#